data_2c95e3f41a39eecd6e270f06700c00de
#
_entry.id   2c95e3f41a39eecd6e270f06700c00de
#
_cell.length_a   1.000
_cell.length_b   1.000
_cell.length_c   1.000
_cell.angle_alpha   90.00
_cell.angle_beta   90.00
_cell.angle_gamma   90.00
#
_symmetry.space_group_name_H-M   'P 1'
#
loop_
_entity.id
_entity.type
_entity.pdbx_description
1 polymer ?
#
loop_
_entity_poly.entity_id
_entity_poly.type
_entity_poly.pdbx_seq_one_letter_code
_entity_poly.pdbx_strand_id
1 'polypeptide(L)'
;MTVTEYFTRLQGKRVLVLGLGVSNRPLVRLLLRFGIDVTGCDRTPREKLDPEVLELERLGAKLHLGDDYLTGISGDVAFRTPGLHPGKPELQALRAAGTQFTSEMEAFFEVCPCRIIGVTGSDGKTTTSTLISEILKHAGHRVWTGGNIGTPLLDQAEHMTPDDLVVLELSSFQLMDLRHSCHIAVVTNLAPNHLDVHRDMAEYIDAKKHIFTRQTAQDVLILNADNAITAGFAPEAAGEVRMFSRQTVPAHGASFRDGVIRRDGVPVVRQEEIKIPGLHNVENYMAAILAVEGLASDEDIRYVARNFGGVEHRIEFVREKDGVKFYNDSIASSPSRTIAGLRSFSEKVILIAGGYDKHIPYDVLGPEIAAHVRLLVCTGATGPKIAAAARAVPDAPEILEIPDFYDAVHAAAQQAKPGDIVLLSPASAAFDRFKNFMVRGAEFKKTVMAL
;
A
#
# COMPACT_ATOMS: atom_id res chain seq x y z
N MET A 1 -1.79 25.89 -8.74
CA MET A 1 -2.65 26.80 -7.91
C MET A 1 -2.27 26.58 -6.46
N THR A 2 -2.41 27.57 -5.57
CA THR A 2 -2.14 27.39 -4.14
C THR A 2 -3.32 26.73 -3.41
N VAL A 3 -3.08 26.17 -2.22
CA VAL A 3 -4.13 25.63 -1.34
C VAL A 3 -5.20 26.69 -1.06
N THR A 4 -4.78 27.92 -0.73
CA THR A 4 -5.69 29.03 -0.48
C THR A 4 -6.58 29.35 -1.69
N GLU A 5 -6.01 29.43 -2.89
CA GLU A 5 -6.79 29.67 -4.12
C GLU A 5 -7.80 28.55 -4.40
N TYR A 6 -7.41 27.30 -4.18
CA TYR A 6 -8.29 26.15 -4.36
C TYR A 6 -9.52 26.23 -3.45
N PHE A 7 -9.30 26.39 -2.13
CA PHE A 7 -10.40 26.42 -1.18
C PHE A 7 -11.23 27.71 -1.27
N THR A 8 -10.64 28.85 -1.64
CA THR A 8 -11.39 30.09 -1.89
C THR A 8 -12.42 29.92 -3.02
N ARG A 9 -12.12 29.13 -4.06
CA ARG A 9 -13.09 28.81 -5.14
C ARG A 9 -14.30 28.00 -4.67
N LEU A 10 -14.20 27.36 -3.52
CA LEU A 10 -15.28 26.57 -2.92
C LEU A 10 -16.15 27.40 -1.95
N GLN A 11 -15.75 28.62 -1.60
CA GLN A 11 -16.54 29.48 -0.74
C GLN A 11 -17.91 29.79 -1.38
N GLY A 12 -18.96 29.79 -0.55
CA GLY A 12 -20.32 29.94 -0.99
C GLY A 12 -20.96 28.72 -1.65
N LYS A 13 -20.21 27.65 -1.86
CA LYS A 13 -20.73 26.38 -2.36
C LYS A 13 -21.08 25.43 -1.20
N ARG A 14 -22.09 24.59 -1.43
CA ARG A 14 -22.44 23.49 -0.54
C ARG A 14 -21.58 22.29 -0.90
N VAL A 15 -20.70 21.87 0.01
CA VAL A 15 -19.76 20.79 -0.22
C VAL A 15 -20.19 19.52 0.50
N LEU A 16 -20.28 18.44 -0.24
CA LEU A 16 -20.48 17.08 0.30
C LEU A 16 -19.13 16.38 0.43
N VAL A 17 -18.90 15.69 1.55
CA VAL A 17 -17.76 14.78 1.74
C VAL A 17 -18.31 13.38 1.95
N LEU A 18 -18.20 12.54 0.92
CA LEU A 18 -18.80 11.21 0.86
C LEU A 18 -17.82 10.15 1.39
N GLY A 19 -18.04 9.72 2.62
CA GLY A 19 -17.17 8.87 3.43
C GLY A 19 -16.23 9.69 4.32
N LEU A 20 -16.30 9.47 5.64
CA LEU A 20 -15.52 10.18 6.67
C LEU A 20 -14.35 9.32 7.18
N GLY A 21 -13.71 8.58 6.28
CA GLY A 21 -12.50 7.83 6.56
C GLY A 21 -11.27 8.71 6.80
N VAL A 22 -10.13 8.07 7.06
CA VAL A 22 -8.87 8.72 7.47
C VAL A 22 -8.46 9.86 6.54
N SER A 23 -8.58 9.69 5.21
CA SER A 23 -8.16 10.71 4.24
C SER A 23 -9.07 11.94 4.23
N ASN A 24 -10.37 11.76 4.47
CA ASN A 24 -11.33 12.84 4.34
C ASN A 24 -11.52 13.67 5.63
N ARG A 25 -11.06 13.18 6.78
CA ARG A 25 -11.14 13.96 8.04
C ARG A 25 -10.29 15.24 8.02
N PRO A 26 -9.00 15.19 7.60
CA PRO A 26 -8.21 16.43 7.39
C PRO A 26 -8.83 17.35 6.34
N LEU A 27 -9.36 16.80 5.24
CA LEU A 27 -10.06 17.58 4.23
C LEU A 27 -11.27 18.35 4.82
N VAL A 28 -12.10 17.71 5.65
CA VAL A 28 -13.24 18.38 6.31
C VAL A 28 -12.75 19.53 7.20
N ARG A 29 -11.66 19.31 7.98
CA ARG A 29 -11.06 20.40 8.78
C ARG A 29 -10.58 21.56 7.93
N LEU A 30 -9.94 21.27 6.77
CA LEU A 30 -9.53 22.31 5.83
C LEU A 30 -10.74 23.08 5.28
N LEU A 31 -11.78 22.40 4.81
CA LEU A 31 -12.99 23.03 4.31
C LEU A 31 -13.62 23.97 5.35
N LEU A 32 -13.73 23.52 6.60
CA LEU A 32 -14.26 24.33 7.70
C LEU A 32 -13.36 25.54 8.03
N ARG A 33 -12.03 25.37 8.00
CA ARG A 33 -11.04 26.46 8.18
C ARG A 33 -11.25 27.59 7.16
N PHE A 34 -11.64 27.25 5.95
CA PHE A 34 -11.96 28.22 4.88
C PHE A 34 -13.43 28.70 4.89
N GLY A 35 -14.22 28.36 5.91
CA GLY A 35 -15.61 28.83 6.07
C GLY A 35 -16.59 28.23 5.06
N ILE A 36 -16.30 27.04 4.54
CA ILE A 36 -17.12 26.35 3.54
C ILE A 36 -18.24 25.56 4.24
N ASP A 37 -19.47 25.61 3.69
CA ASP A 37 -20.61 24.79 4.18
C ASP A 37 -20.40 23.33 3.80
N VAL A 38 -20.11 22.48 4.80
CA VAL A 38 -19.74 21.07 4.62
C VAL A 38 -20.78 20.14 5.21
N THR A 39 -21.22 19.18 4.40
CA THR A 39 -21.99 18.02 4.87
C THR A 39 -21.16 16.76 4.68
N GLY A 40 -20.73 16.14 5.79
CA GLY A 40 -20.08 14.84 5.82
C GLY A 40 -21.12 13.71 5.80
N CYS A 41 -21.01 12.81 4.83
CA CYS A 41 -21.93 11.69 4.65
C CYS A 41 -21.20 10.37 4.91
N ASP A 42 -21.66 9.54 5.84
CA ASP A 42 -21.02 8.27 6.14
C ASP A 42 -22.04 7.17 6.48
N ARG A 43 -21.76 5.94 6.04
CA ARG A 43 -22.59 4.77 6.32
C ARG A 43 -22.61 4.37 7.80
N THR A 44 -21.58 4.75 8.55
CA THR A 44 -21.44 4.39 9.96
C THR A 44 -22.51 5.13 10.77
N PRO A 45 -23.36 4.44 11.55
CA PRO A 45 -24.34 5.09 12.40
C PRO A 45 -23.64 5.85 13.55
N ARG A 46 -24.32 6.89 14.06
CA ARG A 46 -23.74 7.87 14.98
C ARG A 46 -23.08 7.26 16.23
N GLU A 47 -23.67 6.25 16.80
CA GLU A 47 -23.20 5.56 18.02
C GLU A 47 -21.93 4.72 17.80
N LYS A 48 -21.56 4.47 16.55
CA LYS A 48 -20.35 3.73 16.14
C LYS A 48 -19.27 4.61 15.50
N LEU A 49 -19.51 5.92 15.44
CA LEU A 49 -18.55 6.85 14.86
C LEU A 49 -17.26 6.95 15.69
N ASP A 50 -16.16 7.14 14.99
CA ASP A 50 -14.91 7.55 15.61
C ASP A 50 -15.07 8.91 16.28
N PRO A 51 -14.55 9.13 17.51
CA PRO A 51 -14.60 10.42 18.20
C PRO A 51 -14.10 11.61 17.36
N GLU A 52 -13.13 11.40 16.48
CA GLU A 52 -12.63 12.44 15.56
C GLU A 52 -13.71 12.95 14.60
N VAL A 53 -14.65 12.09 14.17
CA VAL A 53 -15.74 12.51 13.28
C VAL A 53 -16.77 13.35 14.04
N LEU A 54 -17.03 13.01 15.30
CA LEU A 54 -17.91 13.83 16.16
C LEU A 54 -17.28 15.19 16.47
N GLU A 55 -15.96 15.28 16.49
CA GLU A 55 -15.28 16.57 16.62
C GLU A 55 -15.49 17.45 15.38
N LEU A 56 -15.51 16.90 14.16
CA LEU A 56 -15.80 17.66 12.93
C LEU A 56 -17.18 18.33 13.01
N GLU A 57 -18.17 17.67 13.59
CA GLU A 57 -19.50 18.25 13.81
C GLU A 57 -19.45 19.45 14.79
N ARG A 58 -18.67 19.32 15.89
CA ARG A 58 -18.47 20.44 16.84
C ARG A 58 -17.76 21.63 16.18
N LEU A 59 -16.91 21.35 15.18
CA LEU A 59 -16.25 22.40 14.39
C LEU A 59 -17.15 23.02 13.31
N GLY A 60 -18.39 22.51 13.13
CA GLY A 60 -19.40 23.11 12.25
C GLY A 60 -19.79 22.27 11.03
N ALA A 61 -19.26 21.07 10.85
CA ALA A 61 -19.72 20.17 9.79
C ALA A 61 -21.13 19.65 10.08
N LYS A 62 -21.97 19.56 9.08
CA LYS A 62 -23.25 18.83 9.14
C LYS A 62 -22.94 17.33 8.92
N LEU A 63 -23.63 16.43 9.60
CA LEU A 63 -23.47 14.99 9.42
C LEU A 63 -24.76 14.36 8.90
N HIS A 64 -24.66 13.56 7.83
CA HIS A 64 -25.70 12.70 7.28
C HIS A 64 -25.22 11.25 7.31
N LEU A 65 -25.81 10.43 8.20
CA LEU A 65 -25.24 9.17 8.69
C LEU A 65 -26.20 8.00 8.55
N GLY A 66 -25.68 6.79 8.47
CA GLY A 66 -26.46 5.56 8.47
C GLY A 66 -26.63 4.97 7.07
N ASP A 67 -27.54 4.01 6.91
CA ASP A 67 -27.66 3.24 5.65
C ASP A 67 -28.12 4.09 4.45
N ASP A 68 -28.86 5.17 4.71
CA ASP A 68 -29.39 6.10 3.73
C ASP A 68 -28.50 7.35 3.51
N TYR A 69 -27.26 7.33 3.98
CA TYR A 69 -26.30 8.45 3.95
C TYR A 69 -26.07 9.12 2.57
N LEU A 70 -26.48 8.49 1.49
CA LEU A 70 -26.43 9.03 0.12
C LEU A 70 -27.80 9.46 -0.42
N THR A 71 -28.88 9.30 0.35
CA THR A 71 -30.25 9.57 -0.07
C THR A 71 -30.68 10.96 0.39
N GLY A 72 -31.37 11.73 -0.49
CA GLY A 72 -31.90 13.05 -0.14
C GLY A 72 -30.84 14.15 0.07
N ILE A 73 -29.58 13.90 -0.22
CA ILE A 73 -28.50 14.90 -0.14
C ILE A 73 -28.40 15.70 -1.44
N SER A 74 -27.94 16.94 -1.32
CA SER A 74 -27.67 17.82 -2.48
C SER A 74 -26.48 18.72 -2.18
N GLY A 75 -25.65 18.99 -3.17
CA GLY A 75 -24.47 19.84 -3.05
C GLY A 75 -23.96 20.28 -4.40
N ASP A 76 -23.16 21.33 -4.40
CA ASP A 76 -22.57 21.89 -5.61
C ASP A 76 -21.26 21.14 -5.97
N VAL A 77 -20.53 20.67 -4.95
CA VAL A 77 -19.30 19.86 -5.08
C VAL A 77 -19.36 18.66 -4.13
N ALA A 78 -18.91 17.50 -4.58
CA ALA A 78 -18.83 16.29 -3.78
C ALA A 78 -17.41 15.70 -3.82
N PHE A 79 -16.77 15.60 -2.67
CA PHE A 79 -15.51 14.86 -2.48
C PHE A 79 -15.84 13.40 -2.20
N ARG A 80 -15.45 12.51 -3.11
CA ARG A 80 -15.71 11.07 -3.01
C ARG A 80 -14.55 10.35 -2.37
N THR A 81 -14.83 9.50 -1.36
CA THR A 81 -13.82 8.57 -0.87
C THR A 81 -13.53 7.48 -1.92
N PRO A 82 -12.26 7.01 -2.04
CA PRO A 82 -11.90 5.98 -3.02
C PRO A 82 -12.74 4.69 -2.95
N GLY A 83 -13.10 4.24 -1.74
CA GLY A 83 -13.90 3.02 -1.54
C GLY A 83 -15.36 3.10 -1.99
N LEU A 84 -15.85 4.27 -2.38
CA LEU A 84 -17.19 4.46 -2.89
C LEU A 84 -17.18 4.47 -4.43
N HIS A 85 -17.65 3.38 -5.06
CA HIS A 85 -17.61 3.24 -6.51
C HIS A 85 -18.42 4.35 -7.23
N PRO A 86 -17.84 5.05 -8.24
CA PRO A 86 -18.48 6.19 -8.90
C PRO A 86 -19.75 5.82 -9.69
N GLY A 87 -19.92 4.56 -10.04
CA GLY A 87 -21.10 4.03 -10.74
C GLY A 87 -22.34 3.79 -9.88
N LYS A 88 -22.29 4.09 -8.57
CA LYS A 88 -23.48 3.95 -7.71
C LYS A 88 -24.64 4.82 -8.20
N PRO A 89 -25.90 4.31 -8.18
CA PRO A 89 -27.06 5.05 -8.66
C PRO A 89 -27.23 6.41 -7.99
N GLU A 90 -27.01 6.50 -6.69
CA GLU A 90 -27.12 7.74 -5.90
C GLU A 90 -26.10 8.79 -6.37
N LEU A 91 -24.86 8.36 -6.70
CA LEU A 91 -23.83 9.28 -7.21
C LEU A 91 -24.13 9.73 -8.64
N GLN A 92 -24.70 8.85 -9.46
CA GLN A 92 -25.14 9.20 -10.81
C GLN A 92 -26.30 10.20 -10.75
N ALA A 93 -27.23 10.05 -9.81
CA ALA A 93 -28.32 11.02 -9.58
C ALA A 93 -27.79 12.39 -9.17
N LEU A 94 -26.80 12.46 -8.27
CA LEU A 94 -26.13 13.70 -7.90
C LEU A 94 -25.42 14.37 -9.08
N ARG A 95 -24.72 13.60 -9.93
CA ARG A 95 -24.10 14.10 -11.17
C ARG A 95 -25.14 14.67 -12.13
N ALA A 96 -26.25 13.96 -12.33
CA ALA A 96 -27.35 14.41 -13.18
C ALA A 96 -28.01 15.69 -12.65
N ALA A 97 -28.01 15.89 -11.33
CA ALA A 97 -28.48 17.13 -10.69
C ALA A 97 -27.43 18.28 -10.73
N GLY A 98 -26.26 18.09 -11.36
CA GLY A 98 -25.25 19.11 -11.55
C GLY A 98 -24.14 19.14 -10.48
N THR A 99 -24.10 18.22 -9.52
CA THR A 99 -23.02 18.13 -8.52
C THR A 99 -21.69 17.80 -9.22
N GLN A 100 -20.68 18.62 -9.00
CA GLN A 100 -19.32 18.38 -9.48
C GLN A 100 -18.60 17.40 -8.55
N PHE A 101 -18.06 16.31 -9.09
CA PHE A 101 -17.32 15.32 -8.32
C PHE A 101 -15.82 15.56 -8.37
N THR A 102 -15.18 15.41 -7.21
CA THR A 102 -13.74 15.45 -7.01
C THR A 102 -13.35 14.45 -5.91
N SER A 103 -12.09 14.42 -5.53
CA SER A 103 -11.57 13.65 -4.40
C SER A 103 -10.49 14.44 -3.66
N GLU A 104 -10.12 14.00 -2.47
CA GLU A 104 -8.99 14.57 -1.74
C GLU A 104 -7.70 14.48 -2.57
N MET A 105 -7.47 13.34 -3.24
CA MET A 105 -6.31 13.13 -4.10
C MET A 105 -6.32 14.04 -5.33
N GLU A 106 -7.47 14.25 -5.99
CA GLU A 106 -7.61 15.18 -7.09
C GLU A 106 -7.27 16.62 -6.66
N ALA A 107 -7.82 17.05 -5.51
CA ALA A 107 -7.51 18.36 -4.94
C ALA A 107 -6.02 18.50 -4.61
N PHE A 108 -5.39 17.44 -4.09
CA PHE A 108 -3.95 17.43 -3.84
C PHE A 108 -3.15 17.67 -5.12
N PHE A 109 -3.47 16.97 -6.22
CA PHE A 109 -2.78 17.18 -7.51
C PHE A 109 -2.94 18.61 -8.03
N GLU A 110 -4.07 19.25 -7.79
CA GLU A 110 -4.30 20.64 -8.23
C GLU A 110 -3.45 21.67 -7.47
N VAL A 111 -3.12 21.39 -6.21
CA VAL A 111 -2.42 22.35 -5.33
C VAL A 111 -0.95 22.00 -5.07
N CYS A 112 -0.53 20.79 -5.37
CA CYS A 112 0.84 20.33 -5.14
C CYS A 112 1.82 21.07 -6.06
N PRO A 113 2.82 21.79 -5.52
CA PRO A 113 3.81 22.47 -6.33
C PRO A 113 4.97 21.57 -6.77
N CYS A 114 5.04 20.34 -6.22
CA CYS A 114 6.19 19.45 -6.34
C CYS A 114 6.10 18.55 -7.57
N ARG A 115 7.25 17.99 -7.95
CA ARG A 115 7.29 16.87 -8.87
C ARG A 115 6.73 15.62 -8.19
N ILE A 116 5.74 14.98 -8.81
CA ILE A 116 5.04 13.82 -8.26
C ILE A 116 5.54 12.54 -8.93
N ILE A 117 5.99 11.58 -8.12
CA ILE A 117 6.34 10.22 -8.51
C ILE A 117 5.21 9.32 -8.00
N GLY A 118 4.46 8.70 -8.92
CA GLY A 118 3.34 7.83 -8.57
C GLY A 118 3.63 6.37 -8.84
N VAL A 119 3.24 5.51 -7.92
CA VAL A 119 3.40 4.05 -8.04
C VAL A 119 2.05 3.37 -7.96
N THR A 120 1.71 2.59 -8.99
CA THR A 120 0.53 1.72 -9.00
C THR A 120 0.89 0.30 -9.45
N GLY A 121 -0.07 -0.61 -9.36
CA GLY A 121 0.06 -2.02 -9.75
C GLY A 121 -0.83 -2.90 -8.90
N SER A 122 -0.87 -4.18 -9.17
CA SER A 122 -1.53 -5.17 -8.31
C SER A 122 -0.69 -5.42 -7.06
N ASP A 123 0.60 -5.72 -7.23
CA ASP A 123 1.55 -6.01 -6.16
C ASP A 123 2.78 -5.09 -6.25
N GLY A 124 3.60 -5.06 -5.19
CA GLY A 124 4.86 -4.32 -5.15
C GLY A 124 4.75 -2.81 -4.91
N LYS A 125 3.57 -2.20 -4.99
CA LYS A 125 3.35 -0.75 -4.82
C LYS A 125 4.03 -0.17 -3.58
N THR A 126 3.70 -0.70 -2.42
CA THR A 126 4.18 -0.18 -1.13
C THR A 126 5.70 -0.28 -1.02
N THR A 127 6.26 -1.42 -1.40
CA THR A 127 7.71 -1.61 -1.38
C THR A 127 8.41 -0.64 -2.33
N THR A 128 7.92 -0.54 -3.58
CA THR A 128 8.51 0.36 -4.58
C THR A 128 8.42 1.82 -4.18
N SER A 129 7.25 2.30 -3.71
CA SER A 129 7.11 3.70 -3.26
C SER A 129 7.97 4.00 -2.02
N THR A 130 8.09 3.05 -1.09
CA THR A 130 8.97 3.21 0.06
C THR A 130 10.44 3.23 -0.36
N LEU A 131 10.88 2.34 -1.25
CA LEU A 131 12.24 2.34 -1.78
C LEU A 131 12.58 3.66 -2.46
N ILE A 132 11.71 4.17 -3.34
CA ILE A 132 11.87 5.47 -3.98
C ILE A 132 12.05 6.57 -2.92
N SER A 133 11.16 6.60 -1.93
CA SER A 133 11.19 7.60 -0.86
C SER A 133 12.49 7.54 -0.05
N GLU A 134 12.94 6.34 0.33
CA GLU A 134 14.16 6.18 1.15
C GLU A 134 15.43 6.51 0.35
N ILE A 135 15.49 6.14 -0.93
CA ILE A 135 16.61 6.50 -1.81
C ILE A 135 16.70 8.02 -1.97
N LEU A 136 15.58 8.69 -2.25
CA LEU A 136 15.55 10.15 -2.41
C LEU A 136 15.88 10.90 -1.11
N LYS A 137 15.40 10.42 0.04
CA LYS A 137 15.76 10.98 1.36
C LYS A 137 17.26 10.84 1.62
N HIS A 138 17.84 9.66 1.33
CA HIS A 138 19.28 9.44 1.50
C HIS A 138 20.10 10.34 0.59
N ALA A 139 19.62 10.61 -0.65
CA ALA A 139 20.21 11.56 -1.58
C ALA A 139 20.04 13.05 -1.15
N GLY A 140 19.41 13.31 0.01
CA GLY A 140 19.28 14.65 0.59
C GLY A 140 18.03 15.43 0.16
N HIS A 141 17.10 14.82 -0.58
CA HIS A 141 15.83 15.46 -0.93
C HIS A 141 14.84 15.52 0.23
N ARG A 142 14.06 16.59 0.30
CA ARG A 142 12.85 16.62 1.13
C ARG A 142 11.73 15.87 0.41
N VAL A 143 11.31 14.75 1.00
CA VAL A 143 10.36 13.82 0.36
C VAL A 143 9.08 13.71 1.19
N TRP A 144 7.94 13.94 0.53
CA TRP A 144 6.60 13.74 1.07
C TRP A 144 6.03 12.42 0.54
N THR A 145 5.61 11.54 1.43
CA THR A 145 5.12 10.21 1.07
C THR A 145 3.67 10.03 1.50
N GLY A 146 2.80 9.64 0.58
CA GLY A 146 1.37 9.49 0.86
C GLY A 146 0.60 8.67 -0.16
N GLY A 147 -0.70 8.92 -0.25
CA GLY A 147 -1.62 8.19 -1.12
C GLY A 147 -2.35 7.06 -0.39
N ASN A 148 -2.23 5.84 -0.87
CA ASN A 148 -2.82 4.64 -0.25
C ASN A 148 -2.06 4.16 1.01
N ILE A 149 -0.93 4.78 1.30
CA ILE A 149 -0.08 4.57 2.48
C ILE A 149 0.25 5.91 3.12
N GLY A 150 0.74 5.90 4.34
CA GLY A 150 1.17 7.11 5.03
C GLY A 150 0.00 7.99 5.51
N THR A 151 0.22 9.28 5.54
CA THR A 151 -0.75 10.30 5.93
C THR A 151 -1.32 11.00 4.70
N PRO A 152 -2.57 11.51 4.76
CA PRO A 152 -3.09 12.41 3.74
C PRO A 152 -2.17 13.63 3.57
N LEU A 153 -1.96 14.06 2.32
CA LEU A 153 -0.98 15.12 2.03
C LEU A 153 -1.61 16.48 1.71
N LEU A 154 -2.91 16.53 1.50
CA LEU A 154 -3.58 17.78 1.11
C LEU A 154 -3.45 18.87 2.18
N ASP A 155 -3.55 18.53 3.45
CA ASP A 155 -3.36 19.46 4.57
C ASP A 155 -1.89 19.85 4.78
N GLN A 156 -0.92 19.10 4.21
CA GLN A 156 0.50 19.38 4.24
C GLN A 156 0.97 20.23 3.04
N ALA A 157 0.13 20.37 2.01
CA ALA A 157 0.53 20.99 0.74
C ALA A 157 0.95 22.47 0.88
N GLU A 158 0.46 23.16 1.92
CA GLU A 158 0.90 24.55 2.25
C GLU A 158 2.38 24.65 2.66
N HIS A 159 2.98 23.51 3.09
CA HIS A 159 4.37 23.45 3.55
C HIS A 159 5.33 22.90 2.48
N MET A 160 4.81 22.55 1.32
CA MET A 160 5.57 22.01 0.20
C MET A 160 6.13 23.12 -0.68
N THR A 161 7.33 22.90 -1.23
CA THR A 161 7.98 23.80 -2.16
C THR A 161 8.23 23.10 -3.51
N PRO A 162 8.44 23.84 -4.61
CA PRO A 162 8.74 23.22 -5.92
C PRO A 162 10.01 22.34 -5.94
N ASP A 163 10.93 22.54 -4.98
CA ASP A 163 12.16 21.76 -4.86
C ASP A 163 11.96 20.43 -4.11
N ASP A 164 10.83 20.26 -3.44
CA ASP A 164 10.48 19.03 -2.75
C ASP A 164 10.01 17.96 -3.75
N LEU A 165 10.05 16.71 -3.33
CA LEU A 165 9.55 15.57 -4.10
C LEU A 165 8.36 14.91 -3.38
N VAL A 166 7.38 14.49 -4.16
CA VAL A 166 6.23 13.74 -3.64
C VAL A 166 6.24 12.33 -4.21
N VAL A 167 6.11 11.33 -3.34
CA VAL A 167 5.99 9.92 -3.72
C VAL A 167 4.62 9.41 -3.27
N LEU A 168 3.80 9.00 -4.23
CA LEU A 168 2.44 8.51 -3.99
C LEU A 168 2.30 7.04 -4.32
N GLU A 169 1.81 6.25 -3.36
CA GLU A 169 1.20 4.96 -3.69
C GLU A 169 -0.25 5.20 -4.12
N LEU A 170 -0.63 4.78 -5.33
CA LEU A 170 -1.96 5.01 -5.87
C LEU A 170 -2.70 3.69 -6.13
N SER A 171 -3.83 3.51 -5.45
CA SER A 171 -4.76 2.40 -5.69
C SER A 171 -5.60 2.64 -6.95
N SER A 172 -6.19 1.57 -7.53
CA SER A 172 -7.13 1.72 -8.65
C SER A 172 -8.34 2.59 -8.28
N PHE A 173 -8.79 2.53 -7.03
CA PHE A 173 -9.92 3.32 -6.53
C PHE A 173 -9.65 4.83 -6.45
N GLN A 174 -8.40 5.21 -6.13
CA GLN A 174 -7.96 6.61 -6.16
C GLN A 174 -7.78 7.11 -7.59
N LEU A 175 -7.27 6.25 -8.47
CA LEU A 175 -7.03 6.59 -9.88
C LEU A 175 -8.30 6.64 -10.74
N MET A 176 -9.38 5.94 -10.35
CA MET A 176 -10.59 5.75 -11.17
C MET A 176 -11.20 7.05 -11.73
N ASP A 177 -11.21 8.14 -10.93
CA ASP A 177 -11.73 9.44 -11.33
C ASP A 177 -10.63 10.53 -11.42
N LEU A 178 -9.34 10.14 -11.30
CA LEU A 178 -8.23 11.11 -11.30
C LEU A 178 -8.03 11.70 -12.69
N ARG A 179 -8.05 13.03 -12.77
CA ARG A 179 -7.88 13.82 -14.00
C ARG A 179 -6.48 14.39 -14.18
N HIS A 180 -5.55 13.98 -13.32
CA HIS A 180 -4.15 14.31 -13.37
C HIS A 180 -3.31 13.06 -13.52
N SER A 181 -2.08 13.19 -14.01
CA SER A 181 -1.10 12.11 -14.08
C SER A 181 0.17 12.49 -13.33
N CYS A 182 0.96 11.49 -12.97
CA CYS A 182 2.22 11.71 -12.27
C CYS A 182 3.33 12.09 -13.26
N HIS A 183 4.25 12.94 -12.85
CA HIS A 183 5.44 13.31 -13.67
C HIS A 183 6.34 12.09 -13.93
N ILE A 184 6.47 11.22 -12.92
CA ILE A 184 7.08 9.89 -13.06
C ILE A 184 6.04 8.89 -12.63
N ALA A 185 5.55 8.08 -13.56
CA ALA A 185 4.55 7.05 -13.31
C ALA A 185 5.18 5.66 -13.34
N VAL A 186 4.97 4.87 -12.30
CA VAL A 186 5.47 3.49 -12.20
C VAL A 186 4.30 2.53 -12.15
N VAL A 187 4.25 1.56 -13.07
CA VAL A 187 3.29 0.46 -13.05
C VAL A 187 4.05 -0.85 -12.83
N THR A 188 3.96 -1.40 -11.61
CA THR A 188 4.78 -2.56 -11.20
C THR A 188 4.37 -3.85 -11.90
N ASN A 189 3.09 -4.19 -11.87
CA ASN A 189 2.48 -5.34 -12.52
C ASN A 189 0.95 -5.21 -12.51
N LEU A 190 0.28 -5.98 -13.37
CA LEU A 190 -1.17 -6.11 -13.36
C LEU A 190 -1.58 -7.59 -13.42
N ALA A 191 -2.36 -8.00 -12.43
CA ALA A 191 -3.01 -9.29 -12.33
C ALA A 191 -4.43 -9.11 -11.79
N PRO A 192 -5.36 -10.05 -12.00
CA PRO A 192 -6.72 -9.97 -11.48
C PRO A 192 -6.74 -9.68 -9.98
N ASN A 193 -7.36 -8.57 -9.59
CA ASN A 193 -7.49 -8.14 -8.20
C ASN A 193 -8.69 -7.18 -8.08
N HIS A 194 -9.35 -7.13 -6.92
CA HIS A 194 -10.47 -6.23 -6.63
C HIS A 194 -11.65 -6.32 -7.63
N LEU A 195 -11.87 -7.51 -8.24
CA LEU A 195 -13.01 -7.75 -9.16
C LEU A 195 -14.35 -7.91 -8.40
N ASP A 196 -14.34 -7.87 -7.09
CA ASP A 196 -15.49 -7.70 -6.21
C ASP A 196 -16.02 -6.26 -6.19
N VAL A 197 -15.22 -5.30 -6.64
CA VAL A 197 -15.57 -3.86 -6.67
C VAL A 197 -15.56 -3.31 -8.09
N HIS A 198 -14.52 -3.59 -8.89
CA HIS A 198 -14.50 -3.28 -10.32
C HIS A 198 -15.43 -4.22 -11.07
N ARG A 199 -16.13 -3.71 -12.10
CA ARG A 199 -17.04 -4.51 -12.93
C ARG A 199 -16.33 -5.68 -13.60
N ASP A 200 -15.09 -5.45 -14.06
CA ASP A 200 -14.27 -6.38 -14.78
C ASP A 200 -12.79 -5.96 -14.79
N MET A 201 -11.95 -6.79 -15.42
CA MET A 201 -10.52 -6.52 -15.55
C MET A 201 -10.23 -5.30 -16.43
N ALA A 202 -11.08 -4.97 -17.39
CA ALA A 202 -10.91 -3.81 -18.26
C ALA A 202 -11.05 -2.51 -17.47
N GLU A 203 -12.08 -2.37 -16.64
CA GLU A 203 -12.25 -1.22 -15.76
C GLU A 203 -11.08 -1.07 -14.75
N TYR A 204 -10.57 -2.19 -14.22
CA TYR A 204 -9.42 -2.19 -13.32
C TYR A 204 -8.15 -1.68 -14.03
N ILE A 205 -7.92 -2.11 -15.27
CA ILE A 205 -6.81 -1.68 -16.12
C ILE A 205 -6.96 -0.18 -16.45
N ASP A 206 -8.13 0.24 -16.92
CA ASP A 206 -8.41 1.63 -17.30
C ASP A 206 -8.23 2.57 -16.11
N ALA A 207 -8.72 2.19 -14.93
CA ALA A 207 -8.49 2.97 -13.73
C ALA A 207 -7.01 3.22 -13.46
N LYS A 208 -6.16 2.19 -13.61
CA LYS A 208 -4.72 2.31 -13.36
C LYS A 208 -3.98 3.11 -14.43
N LYS A 209 -4.47 3.13 -15.66
CA LYS A 209 -3.90 3.96 -16.74
C LYS A 209 -3.97 5.45 -16.44
N HIS A 210 -4.89 5.92 -15.61
CA HIS A 210 -4.98 7.34 -15.24
C HIS A 210 -3.69 7.88 -14.59
N ILE A 211 -2.82 7.01 -14.07
CA ILE A 211 -1.52 7.44 -13.54
C ILE A 211 -0.62 8.10 -14.60
N PHE A 212 -0.81 7.78 -15.89
CA PHE A 212 0.03 8.27 -16.98
C PHE A 212 -0.73 8.85 -18.19
N THR A 213 -2.03 8.60 -18.38
CA THR A 213 -2.76 8.96 -19.61
C THR A 213 -2.81 10.46 -19.91
N ARG A 214 -2.46 11.31 -18.96
CA ARG A 214 -2.36 12.77 -19.13
C ARG A 214 -0.93 13.28 -18.96
N GLN A 215 0.05 12.41 -19.06
CA GLN A 215 1.46 12.78 -19.15
C GLN A 215 1.75 13.59 -20.42
N THR A 216 2.82 14.34 -20.37
CA THR A 216 3.38 15.12 -21.46
C THR A 216 4.70 14.53 -21.94
N ALA A 217 5.31 15.11 -22.97
CA ALA A 217 6.62 14.67 -23.49
C ALA A 217 7.77 14.84 -22.48
N GLN A 218 7.58 15.59 -21.39
CA GLN A 218 8.58 15.81 -20.34
C GLN A 218 8.49 14.78 -19.21
N ASP A 219 7.46 13.94 -19.22
CA ASP A 219 7.16 12.99 -18.17
C ASP A 219 7.72 11.59 -18.50
N VAL A 220 7.77 10.72 -17.48
CA VAL A 220 8.36 9.38 -17.62
C VAL A 220 7.36 8.31 -17.20
N LEU A 221 7.22 7.28 -18.03
CA LEU A 221 6.43 6.08 -17.71
C LEU A 221 7.35 4.87 -17.55
N ILE A 222 7.28 4.23 -16.37
CA ILE A 222 8.11 3.07 -16.02
C ILE A 222 7.20 1.83 -15.96
N LEU A 223 7.53 0.81 -16.77
CA LEU A 223 6.71 -0.37 -16.98
C LEU A 223 7.48 -1.67 -16.75
N ASN A 224 6.80 -2.69 -16.27
CA ASN A 224 7.30 -4.05 -16.20
C ASN A 224 7.16 -4.75 -17.56
N ALA A 225 8.26 -5.03 -18.23
CA ALA A 225 8.28 -5.71 -19.53
C ALA A 225 7.92 -7.21 -19.42
N ASP A 226 8.08 -7.81 -18.24
CA ASP A 226 7.73 -9.22 -17.99
C ASP A 226 6.23 -9.43 -17.75
N ASN A 227 5.45 -8.36 -17.62
CA ASN A 227 4.00 -8.40 -17.49
C ASN A 227 3.34 -7.89 -18.79
N ALA A 228 2.69 -8.78 -19.53
CA ALA A 228 2.15 -8.46 -20.85
C ALA A 228 1.15 -7.29 -20.86
N ILE A 229 0.37 -7.11 -19.76
CA ILE A 229 -0.59 -6.01 -19.66
C ILE A 229 0.15 -4.69 -19.53
N THR A 230 1.12 -4.59 -18.61
CA THR A 230 1.87 -3.34 -18.41
C THR A 230 2.76 -3.01 -19.61
N ALA A 231 3.41 -3.99 -20.21
CA ALA A 231 4.20 -3.80 -21.44
C ALA A 231 3.34 -3.23 -22.58
N GLY A 232 2.06 -3.63 -22.65
CA GLY A 232 1.10 -3.14 -23.63
C GLY A 232 0.73 -1.66 -23.48
N PHE A 233 1.12 -0.98 -22.40
CA PHE A 233 0.87 0.45 -22.22
C PHE A 233 1.89 1.36 -22.92
N ALA A 234 3.06 0.83 -23.31
CA ALA A 234 4.12 1.62 -23.91
C ALA A 234 3.69 2.45 -25.13
N PRO A 235 2.87 1.94 -26.08
CA PRO A 235 2.40 2.74 -27.22
C PRO A 235 1.45 3.89 -26.85
N GLU A 236 0.89 3.89 -25.65
CA GLU A 236 -0.06 4.93 -25.16
C GLU A 236 0.66 6.07 -24.42
N ALA A 237 1.97 5.93 -24.14
CA ALA A 237 2.73 6.93 -23.41
C ALA A 237 2.97 8.17 -24.27
N ALA A 238 2.77 9.36 -23.68
CA ALA A 238 3.11 10.64 -24.31
C ALA A 238 4.58 11.04 -24.08
N GLY A 239 5.18 10.56 -22.99
CA GLY A 239 6.53 10.85 -22.55
C GLY A 239 7.51 9.70 -22.79
N GLU A 240 8.65 9.77 -22.10
CA GLU A 240 9.68 8.74 -22.15
C GLU A 240 9.21 7.43 -21.52
N VAL A 241 9.41 6.30 -22.19
CA VAL A 241 9.10 4.97 -21.65
C VAL A 241 10.41 4.28 -21.24
N ARG A 242 10.47 3.86 -19.97
CA ARG A 242 11.53 3.03 -19.41
C ARG A 242 10.97 1.70 -18.97
N MET A 243 11.65 0.62 -19.28
CA MET A 243 11.18 -0.72 -18.94
C MET A 243 12.12 -1.43 -17.97
N PHE A 244 11.57 -2.27 -17.11
CA PHE A 244 12.38 -3.18 -16.32
C PHE A 244 11.96 -4.64 -16.57
N SER A 245 12.95 -5.55 -16.56
CA SER A 245 12.74 -6.97 -16.83
C SER A 245 13.77 -7.85 -16.14
N ARG A 246 13.33 -8.99 -15.63
CA ARG A 246 14.20 -10.10 -15.24
C ARG A 246 14.43 -11.10 -16.39
N GLN A 247 13.61 -11.06 -17.44
CA GLN A 247 13.65 -12.04 -18.53
C GLN A 247 14.41 -11.51 -19.75
N THR A 248 14.33 -10.21 -20.03
CA THR A 248 14.94 -9.57 -21.19
C THR A 248 15.86 -8.42 -20.79
N VAL A 249 16.58 -7.85 -21.74
CA VAL A 249 17.34 -6.60 -21.58
C VAL A 249 16.61 -5.53 -22.38
N PRO A 250 15.88 -4.61 -21.71
CA PRO A 250 15.22 -3.51 -22.40
C PRO A 250 16.22 -2.58 -23.08
N ALA A 251 15.80 -1.94 -24.16
CA ALA A 251 16.63 -0.96 -24.87
C ALA A 251 16.94 0.28 -23.99
N HIS A 252 15.95 0.71 -23.19
CA HIS A 252 16.09 1.74 -22.17
C HIS A 252 15.44 1.22 -20.87
N GLY A 253 16.24 1.15 -19.81
CA GLY A 253 15.71 0.74 -18.54
C GLY A 253 16.58 -0.19 -17.70
N ALA A 254 15.97 -1.03 -16.89
CA ALA A 254 16.68 -1.90 -15.96
C ALA A 254 16.50 -3.39 -16.29
N SER A 255 17.58 -4.14 -16.16
CA SER A 255 17.60 -5.59 -16.34
C SER A 255 18.26 -6.27 -15.14
N PHE A 256 17.88 -7.53 -14.89
CA PHE A 256 18.52 -8.37 -13.89
C PHE A 256 19.16 -9.59 -14.55
N ARG A 257 20.49 -9.71 -14.47
CA ARG A 257 21.27 -10.81 -15.02
C ARG A 257 22.43 -11.16 -14.08
N ASP A 258 22.70 -12.45 -13.91
CA ASP A 258 23.83 -12.96 -13.14
C ASP A 258 23.91 -12.35 -11.73
N GLY A 259 22.75 -12.23 -11.04
CA GLY A 259 22.69 -11.65 -9.71
C GLY A 259 22.91 -10.14 -9.64
N VAL A 260 22.87 -9.41 -10.78
CA VAL A 260 23.16 -7.97 -10.83
C VAL A 260 22.01 -7.22 -11.51
N ILE A 261 21.52 -6.17 -10.88
CA ILE A 261 20.63 -5.19 -11.52
C ILE A 261 21.50 -4.20 -12.28
N ARG A 262 21.17 -4.01 -13.56
CA ARG A 262 21.83 -3.04 -14.45
C ARG A 262 20.82 -2.03 -14.96
N ARG A 263 21.22 -0.77 -15.04
CA ARG A 263 20.49 0.30 -15.71
C ARG A 263 21.23 0.65 -17.00
N ASP A 264 20.57 0.49 -18.14
CA ASP A 264 21.14 0.68 -19.48
C ASP A 264 22.51 -0.03 -19.66
N GLY A 265 22.59 -1.26 -19.17
CA GLY A 265 23.80 -2.09 -19.20
C GLY A 265 24.80 -1.81 -18.08
N VAL A 266 24.71 -0.69 -17.37
CA VAL A 266 25.63 -0.32 -16.28
C VAL A 266 25.18 -1.00 -14.97
N PRO A 267 26.08 -1.74 -14.26
CA PRO A 267 25.78 -2.35 -12.97
C PRO A 267 25.44 -1.31 -11.89
N VAL A 268 24.32 -1.47 -11.20
CA VAL A 268 23.88 -0.58 -10.12
C VAL A 268 23.96 -1.26 -8.76
N VAL A 269 23.32 -2.43 -8.58
CA VAL A 269 23.28 -3.13 -7.31
C VAL A 269 23.29 -4.65 -7.53
N ARG A 270 23.95 -5.39 -6.64
CA ARG A 270 23.93 -6.86 -6.62
C ARG A 270 22.77 -7.38 -5.77
N GLN A 271 22.20 -8.52 -6.14
CA GLN A 271 21.13 -9.16 -5.37
C GLN A 271 21.54 -9.43 -3.91
N GLU A 272 22.79 -9.83 -3.68
CA GLU A 272 23.36 -10.09 -2.35
C GLU A 272 23.43 -8.85 -1.45
N GLU A 273 23.40 -7.64 -2.05
CA GLU A 273 23.34 -6.38 -1.32
C GLU A 273 21.90 -6.02 -0.90
N ILE A 274 20.89 -6.66 -1.50
CA ILE A 274 19.48 -6.39 -1.20
C ILE A 274 19.07 -7.17 0.03
N LYS A 275 18.86 -6.45 1.13
CA LYS A 275 18.55 -7.04 2.45
C LYS A 275 17.17 -7.69 2.52
N ILE A 276 16.18 -7.19 1.77
CA ILE A 276 14.83 -7.76 1.73
C ILE A 276 14.79 -8.97 0.79
N PRO A 277 14.25 -10.13 1.25
CA PRO A 277 14.28 -11.36 0.48
C PRO A 277 13.32 -11.38 -0.71
N GLY A 278 13.60 -12.24 -1.68
CA GLY A 278 12.71 -12.59 -2.78
C GLY A 278 12.96 -11.85 -4.09
N LEU A 279 12.83 -12.57 -5.21
CA LEU A 279 13.05 -12.02 -6.57
C LEU A 279 12.06 -10.92 -6.96
N HIS A 280 10.85 -10.89 -6.38
CA HIS A 280 9.91 -9.80 -6.55
C HIS A 280 10.47 -8.47 -5.99
N ASN A 281 11.35 -8.52 -4.98
CA ASN A 281 12.00 -7.31 -4.49
C ASN A 281 13.10 -6.82 -5.44
N VAL A 282 13.74 -7.71 -6.21
CA VAL A 282 14.62 -7.30 -7.31
C VAL A 282 13.82 -6.48 -8.35
N GLU A 283 12.58 -6.88 -8.68
CA GLU A 283 11.69 -6.11 -9.56
C GLU A 283 11.34 -4.74 -8.96
N ASN A 284 11.00 -4.71 -7.67
CA ASN A 284 10.72 -3.47 -6.96
C ASN A 284 11.92 -2.51 -6.98
N TYR A 285 13.16 -3.04 -6.81
CA TYR A 285 14.38 -2.25 -6.92
C TYR A 285 14.62 -1.76 -8.34
N MET A 286 14.43 -2.58 -9.38
CA MET A 286 14.55 -2.15 -10.76
C MET A 286 13.61 -0.98 -11.07
N ALA A 287 12.36 -1.07 -10.65
CA ALA A 287 11.36 0.01 -10.80
C ALA A 287 11.78 1.28 -10.05
N ALA A 288 12.26 1.14 -8.80
CA ALA A 288 12.71 2.27 -7.98
C ALA A 288 13.97 2.94 -8.58
N ILE A 289 14.95 2.16 -9.05
CA ILE A 289 16.17 2.65 -9.72
C ILE A 289 15.83 3.55 -10.90
N LEU A 290 14.87 3.13 -11.73
CA LEU A 290 14.43 3.94 -12.88
C LEU A 290 13.67 5.20 -12.44
N ALA A 291 12.90 5.13 -11.37
CA ALA A 291 12.11 6.26 -10.87
C ALA A 291 12.99 7.37 -10.25
N VAL A 292 14.15 7.02 -9.70
CA VAL A 292 15.07 7.98 -9.07
C VAL A 292 16.20 8.43 -9.97
N GLU A 293 16.19 8.04 -11.25
CA GLU A 293 17.23 8.39 -12.19
C GLU A 293 17.34 9.90 -12.38
N GLY A 294 18.58 10.41 -12.27
CA GLY A 294 18.87 11.85 -12.29
C GLY A 294 18.55 12.58 -10.97
N LEU A 295 17.97 11.87 -9.96
CA LEU A 295 17.64 12.42 -8.65
C LEU A 295 18.51 11.84 -7.53
N ALA A 296 19.08 10.65 -7.71
CA ALA A 296 19.93 9.99 -6.74
C ALA A 296 21.11 9.28 -7.42
N SER A 297 22.20 9.11 -6.69
CA SER A 297 23.37 8.37 -7.14
C SER A 297 23.20 6.86 -6.99
N ASP A 298 24.04 6.09 -7.71
CA ASP A 298 24.06 4.63 -7.52
C ASP A 298 24.53 4.23 -6.11
N GLU A 299 25.29 5.08 -5.42
CA GLU A 299 25.69 4.81 -4.04
C GLU A 299 24.53 5.00 -3.07
N ASP A 300 23.64 5.98 -3.30
CA ASP A 300 22.41 6.15 -2.52
C ASP A 300 21.51 4.91 -2.65
N ILE A 301 21.41 4.38 -3.87
CA ILE A 301 20.66 3.16 -4.16
C ILE A 301 21.27 1.97 -3.42
N ARG A 302 22.60 1.78 -3.49
CA ARG A 302 23.29 0.69 -2.78
C ARG A 302 23.20 0.83 -1.28
N TYR A 303 23.29 2.04 -0.74
CA TYR A 303 23.10 2.28 0.68
C TYR A 303 21.72 1.80 1.14
N VAL A 304 20.66 2.17 0.42
CA VAL A 304 19.30 1.73 0.77
C VAL A 304 19.17 0.21 0.58
N ALA A 305 19.76 -0.38 -0.46
CA ALA A 305 19.72 -1.83 -0.65
C ALA A 305 20.28 -2.60 0.56
N ARG A 306 21.40 -2.15 1.12
CA ARG A 306 22.07 -2.77 2.27
C ARG A 306 21.38 -2.50 3.61
N ASN A 307 20.61 -1.41 3.73
CA ASN A 307 20.06 -0.96 5.01
C ASN A 307 18.53 -1.07 5.13
N PHE A 308 17.80 -1.11 3.99
CA PHE A 308 16.35 -1.19 4.01
C PHE A 308 15.87 -2.58 4.46
N GLY A 309 15.29 -2.65 5.64
CA GLY A 309 14.78 -3.89 6.26
C GLY A 309 13.40 -4.33 5.80
N GLY A 310 12.78 -3.64 4.84
CA GLY A 310 11.42 -3.89 4.38
C GLY A 310 10.44 -2.79 4.81
N VAL A 311 9.22 -2.91 4.30
CA VAL A 311 8.11 -2.05 4.72
C VAL A 311 7.65 -2.50 6.10
N GLU A 312 7.42 -1.56 6.99
CA GLU A 312 6.96 -1.86 8.34
C GLU A 312 5.75 -2.82 8.33
N HIS A 313 5.82 -3.88 9.12
CA HIS A 313 4.83 -4.95 9.21
C HIS A 313 4.63 -5.82 7.94
N ARG A 314 5.47 -5.68 6.90
CA ARG A 314 5.40 -6.48 5.67
C ARG A 314 6.74 -7.17 5.40
N ILE A 315 6.89 -8.40 5.85
CA ILE A 315 8.15 -9.18 5.80
C ILE A 315 9.32 -8.30 6.27
N GLU A 316 9.04 -7.47 7.26
CA GLU A 316 9.98 -6.52 7.85
C GLU A 316 11.04 -7.29 8.64
N PHE A 317 12.31 -7.13 8.27
CA PHE A 317 13.41 -7.68 9.07
C PHE A 317 13.49 -6.92 10.41
N VAL A 318 13.35 -7.64 11.52
CA VAL A 318 13.37 -7.04 12.86
C VAL A 318 14.80 -7.07 13.44
N ARG A 319 15.37 -8.25 13.55
CA ARG A 319 16.75 -8.46 14.00
C ARG A 319 17.25 -9.87 13.69
N GLU A 320 18.55 -10.04 13.82
CA GLU A 320 19.18 -11.34 13.96
C GLU A 320 19.71 -11.49 15.41
N LYS A 321 19.41 -12.63 16.04
CA LYS A 321 19.91 -12.98 17.36
C LYS A 321 20.34 -14.43 17.38
N ASP A 322 21.57 -14.68 17.82
CA ASP A 322 22.15 -16.03 17.92
C ASP A 322 22.05 -16.83 16.60
N GLY A 323 22.19 -16.13 15.46
CA GLY A 323 22.07 -16.71 14.11
C GLY A 323 20.63 -16.96 13.65
N VAL A 324 19.60 -16.54 14.40
CA VAL A 324 18.19 -16.66 14.06
C VAL A 324 17.67 -15.31 13.56
N LYS A 325 17.05 -15.28 12.38
CA LYS A 325 16.46 -14.06 11.78
C LYS A 325 14.98 -13.97 12.10
N PHE A 326 14.53 -12.80 12.57
CA PHE A 326 13.14 -12.54 12.91
C PHE A 326 12.52 -11.58 11.91
N TYR A 327 11.35 -11.96 11.34
CA TYR A 327 10.60 -11.15 10.37
C TYR A 327 9.18 -10.90 10.83
N ASN A 328 8.73 -9.66 10.65
CA ASN A 328 7.38 -9.19 10.98
C ASN A 328 6.55 -9.00 9.70
N ASP A 329 5.56 -9.87 9.51
CA ASP A 329 4.57 -9.77 8.44
C ASP A 329 3.14 -9.65 9.01
N SER A 330 3.00 -8.87 10.07
CA SER A 330 1.72 -8.68 10.78
C SER A 330 0.59 -8.17 9.90
N ILE A 331 0.89 -7.53 8.76
CA ILE A 331 -0.10 -7.08 7.77
C ILE A 331 -0.79 -8.24 7.05
N ALA A 332 -0.21 -9.45 7.04
CA ALA A 332 -0.78 -10.64 6.43
C ALA A 332 -2.00 -11.16 7.21
N SER A 333 -3.12 -10.45 7.08
CA SER A 333 -4.38 -10.71 7.79
C SER A 333 -5.36 -11.60 7.01
N SER A 334 -4.85 -12.38 6.06
CA SER A 334 -5.59 -13.40 5.29
C SER A 334 -4.65 -14.53 4.83
N PRO A 335 -5.19 -15.74 4.55
CA PRO A 335 -4.41 -16.87 4.04
C PRO A 335 -3.57 -16.55 2.81
N SER A 336 -4.13 -15.88 1.81
CA SER A 336 -3.43 -15.53 0.57
C SER A 336 -2.19 -14.65 0.78
N ARG A 337 -2.24 -13.74 1.75
CA ARG A 337 -1.10 -12.88 2.09
C ARG A 337 0.01 -13.67 2.79
N THR A 338 -0.35 -14.53 3.74
CA THR A 338 0.63 -15.41 4.40
C THR A 338 1.29 -16.37 3.40
N ILE A 339 0.53 -16.91 2.44
CA ILE A 339 1.08 -17.73 1.34
C ILE A 339 2.13 -16.93 0.55
N ALA A 340 1.83 -15.70 0.18
CA ALA A 340 2.79 -14.84 -0.51
C ALA A 340 4.04 -14.58 0.34
N GLY A 341 3.88 -14.38 1.65
CA GLY A 341 4.97 -14.23 2.61
C GLY A 341 5.84 -15.49 2.70
N LEU A 342 5.24 -16.67 2.84
CA LEU A 342 5.96 -17.94 2.91
C LEU A 342 6.80 -18.21 1.65
N ARG A 343 6.24 -17.95 0.48
CA ARG A 343 6.94 -18.13 -0.81
C ARG A 343 8.09 -17.15 -1.06
N SER A 344 8.27 -16.15 -0.19
CA SER A 344 9.38 -15.20 -0.27
C SER A 344 10.69 -15.75 0.29
N PHE A 345 10.64 -16.87 1.01
CA PHE A 345 11.80 -17.53 1.59
C PHE A 345 12.14 -18.82 0.84
N SER A 346 13.43 -19.08 0.65
CA SER A 346 13.94 -20.34 0.06
C SER A 346 14.00 -21.46 1.10
N GLU A 347 14.21 -21.10 2.37
CA GLU A 347 14.31 -22.01 3.50
C GLU A 347 12.92 -22.18 4.16
N LYS A 348 12.71 -23.34 4.80
CA LYS A 348 11.54 -23.54 5.65
C LYS A 348 11.61 -22.67 6.90
N VAL A 349 10.53 -21.94 7.18
CA VAL A 349 10.46 -21.02 8.32
C VAL A 349 9.81 -21.63 9.55
N ILE A 350 10.01 -21.01 10.72
CA ILE A 350 9.16 -21.16 11.89
C ILE A 350 8.06 -20.12 11.76
N LEU A 351 6.82 -20.55 11.54
CA LEU A 351 5.68 -19.67 11.30
C LEU A 351 4.87 -19.46 12.58
N ILE A 352 4.65 -18.21 12.97
CA ILE A 352 3.66 -17.82 13.98
C ILE A 352 2.40 -17.35 13.23
N ALA A 353 1.29 -18.10 13.42
CA ALA A 353 0.03 -17.82 12.72
C ALA A 353 -1.18 -17.88 13.65
N GLY A 354 -2.20 -17.05 13.35
CA GLY A 354 -3.45 -16.96 14.10
C GLY A 354 -3.83 -15.55 14.49
N GLY A 355 -5.03 -15.41 15.07
CA GLY A 355 -5.62 -14.14 15.45
C GLY A 355 -7.14 -14.18 15.40
N TYR A 356 -7.79 -13.06 15.08
CA TYR A 356 -9.23 -12.89 15.03
C TYR A 356 -9.87 -13.67 13.86
N ASP A 357 -11.00 -14.33 14.14
CA ASP A 357 -11.74 -15.11 13.16
C ASP A 357 -12.71 -14.25 12.34
N LYS A 358 -12.40 -14.11 11.05
CA LYS A 358 -13.29 -13.47 10.05
C LYS A 358 -14.21 -14.46 9.35
N HIS A 359 -14.29 -15.70 9.84
CA HIS A 359 -15.07 -16.80 9.25
C HIS A 359 -14.66 -17.12 7.78
N ILE A 360 -13.37 -17.02 7.48
CA ILE A 360 -12.81 -17.39 6.18
C ILE A 360 -12.19 -18.80 6.24
N PRO A 361 -12.13 -19.54 5.11
CA PRO A 361 -11.52 -20.86 5.06
C PRO A 361 -9.99 -20.76 5.14
N TYR A 362 -9.36 -21.72 5.83
CA TYR A 362 -7.90 -21.84 5.98
C TYR A 362 -7.30 -23.03 5.24
N ASP A 363 -8.11 -23.85 4.58
CA ASP A 363 -7.68 -25.09 3.91
C ASP A 363 -6.55 -24.87 2.90
N VAL A 364 -6.57 -23.73 2.21
CA VAL A 364 -5.54 -23.33 1.23
C VAL A 364 -4.15 -23.14 1.84
N LEU A 365 -4.05 -22.98 3.16
CA LEU A 365 -2.77 -22.85 3.86
C LEU A 365 -2.09 -24.22 4.07
N GLY A 366 -2.83 -25.30 4.19
CA GLY A 366 -2.28 -26.60 4.52
C GLY A 366 -1.11 -27.02 3.63
N PRO A 367 -1.28 -27.08 2.30
CA PRO A 367 -0.20 -27.43 1.37
C PRO A 367 1.00 -26.49 1.44
N GLU A 368 0.78 -25.18 1.60
CA GLU A 368 1.85 -24.20 1.68
C GLU A 368 2.65 -24.29 3.01
N ILE A 369 1.94 -24.57 4.10
CA ILE A 369 2.58 -24.85 5.39
C ILE A 369 3.46 -26.09 5.30
N ALA A 370 2.97 -27.18 4.71
CA ALA A 370 3.77 -28.39 4.52
C ALA A 370 5.04 -28.14 3.69
N ALA A 371 4.93 -27.33 2.64
CA ALA A 371 6.03 -27.00 1.74
C ALA A 371 7.07 -26.06 2.38
N HIS A 372 6.63 -25.03 3.11
CA HIS A 372 7.46 -23.88 3.49
C HIS A 372 7.70 -23.72 5.00
N VAL A 373 7.05 -24.53 5.84
CA VAL A 373 7.15 -24.38 7.30
C VAL A 373 7.85 -25.60 7.93
N ARG A 374 8.81 -25.35 8.80
CA ARG A 374 9.46 -26.36 9.63
C ARG A 374 8.74 -26.59 10.95
N LEU A 375 8.28 -25.50 11.56
CA LEU A 375 7.52 -25.51 12.80
C LEU A 375 6.38 -24.48 12.69
N LEU A 376 5.16 -24.91 12.96
CA LEU A 376 3.99 -24.04 13.02
C LEU A 376 3.61 -23.74 14.47
N VAL A 377 3.63 -22.47 14.85
CA VAL A 377 3.15 -22.01 16.16
C VAL A 377 1.81 -21.29 15.97
N CYS A 378 0.74 -21.96 16.39
CA CYS A 378 -0.63 -21.46 16.26
C CYS A 378 -1.04 -20.68 17.50
N THR A 379 -1.61 -19.45 17.30
CA THR A 379 -2.03 -18.57 18.39
C THR A 379 -3.41 -17.93 18.12
N GLY A 380 -4.03 -17.34 19.16
CA GLY A 380 -5.31 -16.63 19.02
C GLY A 380 -6.48 -17.52 18.60
N ALA A 381 -7.64 -16.89 18.31
CA ALA A 381 -8.91 -17.59 18.05
C ALA A 381 -8.89 -18.51 16.82
N THR A 382 -8.09 -18.20 15.79
CA THR A 382 -8.00 -19.00 14.57
C THR A 382 -6.89 -20.05 14.60
N GLY A 383 -6.05 -20.06 15.64
CA GLY A 383 -4.97 -21.04 15.81
C GLY A 383 -5.40 -22.47 15.58
N PRO A 384 -6.46 -22.99 16.25
CA PRO A 384 -6.95 -24.35 16.05
C PRO A 384 -7.42 -24.64 14.61
N LYS A 385 -7.99 -23.66 13.89
CA LYS A 385 -8.42 -23.83 12.49
C LYS A 385 -7.23 -23.97 11.55
N ILE A 386 -6.19 -23.18 11.76
CA ILE A 386 -4.94 -23.23 10.98
C ILE A 386 -4.20 -24.54 11.25
N ALA A 387 -4.14 -24.95 12.52
CA ALA A 387 -3.56 -26.25 12.91
C ALA A 387 -4.31 -27.43 12.24
N ALA A 388 -5.63 -27.39 12.21
CA ALA A 388 -6.45 -28.42 11.56
C ALA A 388 -6.19 -28.46 10.04
N ALA A 389 -6.10 -27.32 9.35
CA ALA A 389 -5.78 -27.23 7.94
C ALA A 389 -4.37 -27.79 7.63
N ALA A 390 -3.39 -27.52 8.48
CA ALA A 390 -2.04 -28.06 8.33
C ALA A 390 -2.00 -29.59 8.56
N ARG A 391 -2.74 -30.11 9.56
CA ARG A 391 -2.82 -31.57 9.83
C ARG A 391 -3.57 -32.35 8.75
N ALA A 392 -4.40 -31.67 7.95
CA ALA A 392 -5.21 -32.32 6.91
C ALA A 392 -4.41 -32.73 5.66
N VAL A 393 -3.15 -32.30 5.54
CA VAL A 393 -2.30 -32.59 4.38
C VAL A 393 -1.11 -33.50 4.78
N PRO A 394 -0.55 -34.28 3.82
CA PRO A 394 0.68 -35.02 4.04
C PRO A 394 1.84 -34.09 4.38
N ASP A 395 2.83 -34.63 5.08
CA ASP A 395 4.07 -33.91 5.45
C ASP A 395 3.85 -32.65 6.30
N ALA A 396 2.78 -32.61 7.09
CA ALA A 396 2.54 -31.55 8.05
C ALA A 396 3.77 -31.34 8.96
N PRO A 397 4.19 -30.09 9.22
CA PRO A 397 5.27 -29.83 10.15
C PRO A 397 4.86 -30.13 11.60
N GLU A 398 5.83 -30.05 12.51
CA GLU A 398 5.51 -29.97 13.94
C GLU A 398 4.62 -28.76 14.22
N ILE A 399 3.59 -28.95 15.10
CA ILE A 399 2.59 -27.93 15.39
C ILE A 399 2.51 -27.71 16.90
N LEU A 400 2.72 -26.47 17.33
CA LEU A 400 2.49 -26.01 18.69
C LEU A 400 1.24 -25.12 18.72
N GLU A 401 0.29 -25.46 19.57
CA GLU A 401 -0.91 -24.62 19.79
C GLU A 401 -0.74 -23.88 21.11
N ILE A 402 -0.44 -22.58 21.02
CA ILE A 402 -0.15 -21.68 22.13
C ILE A 402 -1.09 -20.47 22.03
N PRO A 403 -2.17 -20.44 22.80
CA PRO A 403 -3.21 -19.40 22.66
C PRO A 403 -2.71 -17.97 22.90
N ASP A 404 -1.76 -17.79 23.84
CA ASP A 404 -1.20 -16.47 24.14
C ASP A 404 -0.16 -16.05 23.08
N PHE A 405 -0.27 -14.82 22.61
CA PHE A 405 0.58 -14.27 21.56
C PHE A 405 2.05 -14.16 21.99
N TYR A 406 2.30 -13.69 23.19
CA TYR A 406 3.67 -13.47 23.67
C TYR A 406 4.36 -14.79 23.95
N ASP A 407 3.63 -15.75 24.55
CA ASP A 407 4.13 -17.10 24.78
C ASP A 407 4.44 -17.83 23.45
N ALA A 408 3.60 -17.58 22.41
CA ALA A 408 3.85 -18.11 21.07
C ALA A 408 5.13 -17.56 20.45
N VAL A 409 5.41 -16.25 20.62
CA VAL A 409 6.68 -15.65 20.15
C VAL A 409 7.87 -16.21 20.90
N HIS A 410 7.79 -16.36 22.23
CA HIS A 410 8.85 -16.96 23.05
C HIS A 410 9.09 -18.41 22.68
N ALA A 411 8.03 -19.21 22.50
CA ALA A 411 8.15 -20.61 22.10
C ALA A 411 8.81 -20.76 20.72
N ALA A 412 8.40 -19.93 19.75
CA ALA A 412 9.04 -19.92 18.42
C ALA A 412 10.54 -19.61 18.51
N ALA A 413 10.92 -18.63 19.33
CA ALA A 413 12.31 -18.26 19.54
C ALA A 413 13.12 -19.39 20.24
N GLN A 414 12.54 -20.06 21.25
CA GLN A 414 13.19 -21.17 21.97
C GLN A 414 13.42 -22.41 21.09
N GLN A 415 12.54 -22.65 20.11
CA GLN A 415 12.65 -23.78 19.17
C GLN A 415 13.54 -23.48 17.96
N ALA A 416 13.95 -22.22 17.81
CA ALA A 416 14.80 -21.80 16.71
C ALA A 416 16.28 -22.17 16.95
N LYS A 417 16.98 -22.50 15.86
CA LYS A 417 18.40 -22.82 15.81
C LYS A 417 19.12 -21.82 14.92
N PRO A 418 20.44 -21.64 15.08
CA PRO A 418 21.22 -20.81 14.14
C PRO A 418 20.96 -21.21 12.69
N GLY A 419 20.65 -20.22 11.85
CA GLY A 419 20.22 -20.38 10.47
C GLY A 419 18.71 -20.38 10.25
N ASP A 420 17.89 -20.54 11.30
CA ASP A 420 16.43 -20.50 11.18
C ASP A 420 15.89 -19.08 10.97
N ILE A 421 14.68 -19.04 10.39
CA ILE A 421 13.87 -17.83 10.23
C ILE A 421 12.61 -17.98 11.06
N VAL A 422 12.33 -17.03 11.96
CA VAL A 422 11.07 -16.89 12.68
C VAL A 422 10.25 -15.82 12.00
N LEU A 423 9.09 -16.19 11.46
CA LEU A 423 8.18 -15.31 10.72
C LEU A 423 6.84 -15.17 11.43
N LEU A 424 6.50 -13.95 11.85
CA LEU A 424 5.11 -13.61 12.20
C LEU A 424 4.35 -13.33 10.90
N SER A 425 3.51 -14.26 10.44
CA SER A 425 2.58 -14.04 9.30
C SER A 425 1.22 -14.67 9.62
N PRO A 426 0.33 -13.89 10.26
CA PRO A 426 -0.78 -14.42 11.05
C PRO A 426 -1.91 -15.06 10.26
N ALA A 427 -2.05 -14.84 8.97
CA ALA A 427 -3.21 -15.26 8.15
C ALA A 427 -4.57 -14.77 8.67
N SER A 428 -4.60 -13.97 9.72
CA SER A 428 -5.78 -13.56 10.46
C SER A 428 -5.67 -12.10 10.90
N ALA A 429 -6.83 -11.44 11.09
CA ALA A 429 -6.86 -10.10 11.66
C ALA A 429 -6.34 -10.10 13.12
N ALA A 430 -6.15 -8.91 13.67
CA ALA A 430 -5.55 -8.73 14.99
C ALA A 430 -6.58 -8.49 16.12
N PHE A 431 -7.87 -8.37 15.77
CA PHE A 431 -8.92 -7.80 16.64
C PHE A 431 -9.31 -8.65 17.86
N ASP A 432 -8.79 -9.86 17.98
CA ASP A 432 -8.96 -10.71 19.16
C ASP A 432 -8.13 -10.23 20.37
N ARG A 433 -7.02 -9.52 20.11
CA ARG A 433 -6.11 -9.03 21.16
C ARG A 433 -5.62 -7.60 20.94
N PHE A 434 -5.50 -7.17 19.72
CA PHE A 434 -4.90 -5.88 19.36
C PHE A 434 -5.88 -5.01 18.57
N LYS A 435 -5.76 -3.68 18.70
CA LYS A 435 -6.59 -2.72 17.98
C LYS A 435 -6.50 -2.91 16.44
N ASN A 436 -5.33 -3.29 15.92
CA ASN A 436 -5.08 -3.51 14.51
C ASN A 436 -3.75 -4.26 14.29
N PHE A 437 -3.41 -4.56 13.03
CA PHE A 437 -2.18 -5.25 12.68
C PHE A 437 -0.90 -4.45 13.00
N MET A 438 -0.96 -3.12 13.00
CA MET A 438 0.19 -2.26 13.35
C MET A 438 0.57 -2.44 14.82
N VAL A 439 -0.40 -2.43 15.72
CA VAL A 439 -0.17 -2.67 17.15
C VAL A 439 0.36 -4.08 17.37
N ARG A 440 -0.21 -5.12 16.73
CA ARG A 440 0.30 -6.49 16.81
C ARG A 440 1.76 -6.59 16.34
N GLY A 441 2.08 -5.96 15.22
CA GLY A 441 3.44 -5.96 14.67
C GLY A 441 4.43 -5.19 15.55
N ALA A 442 4.02 -4.08 16.15
CA ALA A 442 4.84 -3.33 17.10
C ALA A 442 5.13 -4.15 18.36
N GLU A 443 4.12 -4.85 18.92
CA GLU A 443 4.30 -5.74 20.07
C GLU A 443 5.19 -6.94 19.74
N PHE A 444 5.07 -7.51 18.53
CA PHE A 444 6.01 -8.53 18.07
C PHE A 444 7.45 -8.02 18.06
N LYS A 445 7.70 -6.86 17.45
CA LYS A 445 9.04 -6.25 17.43
C LYS A 445 9.58 -6.04 18.83
N LYS A 446 8.77 -5.46 19.72
CA LYS A 446 9.13 -5.24 21.12
C LYS A 446 9.48 -6.54 21.84
N THR A 447 8.69 -7.60 21.67
CA THR A 447 8.94 -8.91 22.28
C THR A 447 10.24 -9.50 21.74
N VAL A 448 10.43 -9.50 20.41
CA VAL A 448 11.66 -10.01 19.77
C VAL A 448 12.89 -9.21 20.21
N MET A 449 12.80 -7.90 20.38
CA MET A 449 13.92 -7.08 20.87
C MET A 449 14.28 -7.37 22.34
N ALA A 450 13.34 -7.86 23.13
CA ALA A 450 13.54 -8.21 24.53
C ALA A 450 14.07 -9.65 24.76
N LEU A 451 14.05 -10.52 23.73
CA LEU A 451 14.63 -11.90 23.80
C LEU A 451 16.15 -11.87 24.21
#